data_963c2c2f8521a1f1056564fc54c33546
#
_entry.id   963c2c2f8521a1f1056564fc54c33546
#
_cell.length_a   1.000
_cell.length_b   1.000
_cell.length_c   1.000
_cell.angle_alpha   90.00
_cell.angle_beta   90.00
_cell.angle_gamma   90.00
#
_symmetry.space_group_name_H-M   'P 1'
#
loop_
_entity.id
_entity.type
_entity.pdbx_description
1 polymer ?
#
loop_
_entity_poly.entity_id
_entity_poly.type
_entity_poly.pdbx_seq_one_letter_code
_entity_poly.pdbx_strand_id
1 'polypeptide(L)'
;EMSRGLGDVYKRQGINRHEFSCRSGRTLTREEMIADALVMKANHINAVRTAHYPNHPAWYDICDEYGLYLIDENNLEAHGTQGGVAPGCPALPGSLPQWENACMGRIRSLYERDKNHASIILWSLGNESGGGANIQKMHDWLREKDSSRPVHYESVWGNPEQDLSVTDVYSMMYASPEQAREFLHTHPDRPFLLCEFAHAMGNSCGGVERYTRMLEEEPHMQGAFIWDFVDQAILTKDDRGRDYFAYGGDFGDRPNDGNFCGNGLLFAERTPSPKLAEIRRLYQNISFRALDAERGTIEIGNHFLFTDLSEFEFRWEQVCGGEFLRGASFYFALAPGKTRLLELELNRICRQECYLNLSVLLREDTPWAKAGTEIARAQFVSNPMAIGRRFARPEKYLTI
;
A
#
# COMPACT_ATOMS: atom_id res chain seq x y z
N GLU A 1 -18.08 -17.11 -8.78
CA GLU A 1 -18.86 -16.13 -8.00
C GLU A 1 -18.03 -15.38 -6.95
N MET A 2 -16.99 -15.99 -6.36
CA MET A 2 -16.10 -15.29 -5.41
C MET A 2 -15.30 -14.15 -6.06
N SER A 3 -14.92 -14.25 -7.33
CA SER A 3 -14.24 -13.16 -8.06
C SER A 3 -15.11 -11.90 -8.21
N ARG A 4 -16.45 -12.05 -8.25
CA ARG A 4 -17.40 -10.94 -8.30
C ARG A 4 -17.58 -10.23 -6.95
N GLY A 5 -17.30 -10.88 -5.83
CA GLY A 5 -17.42 -10.30 -4.49
C GLY A 5 -16.21 -9.47 -4.05
N LEU A 6 -15.01 -9.75 -4.57
CA LEU A 6 -13.79 -8.98 -4.28
C LEU A 6 -13.63 -7.72 -5.14
N GLY A 7 -14.53 -7.51 -6.07
CA GLY A 7 -14.83 -6.21 -6.65
C GLY A 7 -14.11 -5.85 -7.94
N ASP A 8 -14.90 -5.71 -8.98
CA ASP A 8 -14.54 -5.02 -10.22
C ASP A 8 -14.32 -3.50 -10.02
N VAL A 9 -14.46 -2.98 -8.80
CA VAL A 9 -14.60 -1.53 -8.56
C VAL A 9 -13.60 -0.96 -7.55
N TYR A 10 -13.01 -1.75 -6.65
CA TYR A 10 -12.18 -1.21 -5.57
C TYR A 10 -10.87 -1.94 -5.37
N LYS A 11 -9.76 -1.22 -5.52
CA LYS A 11 -8.42 -1.76 -5.34
C LYS A 11 -7.89 -1.46 -3.93
N ARG A 12 -7.17 -2.41 -3.33
CA ARG A 12 -6.55 -2.23 -2.02
C ARG A 12 -5.23 -1.51 -2.20
N GLN A 13 -5.21 -0.27 -1.74
CA GLN A 13 -4.04 0.58 -1.61
C GLN A 13 -3.41 0.29 -0.26
N GLY A 14 -2.59 -0.76 -0.23
CA GLY A 14 -2.21 -1.43 0.99
C GLY A 14 -0.84 -1.05 1.53
N ILE A 15 -0.66 -1.38 2.82
CA ILE A 15 0.59 -1.30 3.55
C ILE A 15 0.77 -2.56 4.41
N ASN A 16 1.98 -3.07 4.52
CA ASN A 16 2.36 -4.04 5.53
C ASN A 16 2.63 -3.31 6.84
N ARG A 17 2.19 -3.86 7.97
CA ARG A 17 2.37 -3.23 9.27
C ARG A 17 2.87 -4.22 10.29
N HIS A 18 4.09 -3.97 10.78
CA HIS A 18 4.54 -4.52 12.04
C HIS A 18 3.98 -3.72 13.22
N GLU A 19 3.65 -4.39 14.32
CA GLU A 19 3.37 -3.72 15.59
C GLU A 19 4.69 -3.35 16.25
N PHE A 20 5.10 -2.10 16.12
CA PHE A 20 6.38 -1.64 16.63
C PHE A 20 6.35 -0.18 17.06
N SER A 21 6.94 0.09 18.25
CA SER A 21 7.22 1.43 18.77
C SER A 21 8.72 1.55 19.06
N CYS A 22 9.33 2.65 18.65
CA CYS A 22 10.74 2.89 18.96
C CYS A 22 11.04 3.00 20.48
N ARG A 23 10.01 3.15 21.31
CA ARG A 23 10.15 3.28 22.77
C ARG A 23 9.88 2.00 23.53
N SER A 24 8.93 1.20 23.09
CA SER A 24 8.43 0.01 23.80
C SER A 24 8.57 -1.29 23.00
N GLY A 25 9.24 -1.23 21.83
CA GLY A 25 9.42 -2.39 20.97
C GLY A 25 8.09 -2.90 20.42
N ARG A 26 7.78 -4.17 20.62
CA ARG A 26 6.58 -4.83 20.07
C ARG A 26 5.30 -4.63 20.91
N THR A 27 5.28 -3.65 21.80
CA THR A 27 4.11 -3.33 22.63
C THR A 27 3.65 -1.93 22.31
N LEU A 28 2.49 -1.79 21.68
CA LEU A 28 1.88 -0.51 21.34
C LEU A 28 0.76 -0.17 22.30
N THR A 29 0.60 1.12 22.58
CA THR A 29 -0.60 1.63 23.24
C THR A 29 -1.76 1.76 22.26
N ARG A 30 -2.99 1.86 22.76
CA ARG A 30 -4.18 2.10 21.92
C ARG A 30 -4.06 3.44 21.16
N GLU A 31 -3.49 4.44 21.80
CA GLU A 31 -3.26 5.78 21.23
C GLU A 31 -2.27 5.74 20.05
N GLU A 32 -1.19 4.97 20.16
CA GLU A 32 -0.24 4.76 19.06
C GLU A 32 -0.93 4.05 17.87
N MET A 33 -1.75 3.04 18.15
CA MET A 33 -2.51 2.33 17.09
C MET A 33 -3.52 3.25 16.40
N ILE A 34 -4.23 4.10 17.16
CA ILE A 34 -5.14 5.11 16.57
C ILE A 34 -4.35 6.09 15.70
N ALA A 35 -3.19 6.56 16.19
CA ALA A 35 -2.33 7.46 15.41
C ALA A 35 -1.88 6.81 14.09
N ASP A 36 -1.52 5.52 14.10
CA ASP A 36 -1.20 4.76 12.90
C ASP A 36 -2.39 4.75 11.91
N ALA A 37 -3.60 4.45 12.39
CA ALA A 37 -4.81 4.44 11.55
C ALA A 37 -5.11 5.82 10.95
N LEU A 38 -4.98 6.89 11.73
CA LEU A 38 -5.20 8.26 11.27
C LEU A 38 -4.18 8.67 10.20
N VAL A 39 -2.91 8.31 10.35
CA VAL A 39 -1.88 8.53 9.33
C VAL A 39 -2.21 7.77 8.06
N MET A 40 -2.63 6.52 8.14
CA MET A 40 -3.04 5.73 6.99
C MET A 40 -4.21 6.38 6.25
N LYS A 41 -5.27 6.78 6.94
CA LYS A 41 -6.43 7.47 6.36
C LYS A 41 -6.04 8.79 5.70
N ALA A 42 -5.22 9.61 6.35
CA ALA A 42 -4.75 10.90 5.82
C ALA A 42 -3.88 10.75 4.55
N ASN A 43 -3.33 9.56 4.30
CA ASN A 43 -2.50 9.24 3.14
C ASN A 43 -3.15 8.25 2.16
N HIS A 44 -4.48 8.10 2.23
CA HIS A 44 -5.29 7.27 1.32
C HIS A 44 -4.95 5.78 1.34
N ILE A 45 -4.26 5.31 2.36
CA ILE A 45 -4.05 3.88 2.61
C ILE A 45 -5.38 3.33 3.15
N ASN A 46 -5.92 2.32 2.48
CA ASN A 46 -7.23 1.76 2.80
C ASN A 46 -7.19 0.31 3.27
N ALA A 47 -6.02 -0.34 3.17
CA ALA A 47 -5.85 -1.73 3.53
C ALA A 47 -4.52 -1.96 4.26
N VAL A 48 -4.52 -2.92 5.19
CA VAL A 48 -3.34 -3.30 5.98
C VAL A 48 -3.21 -4.82 5.98
N ARG A 49 -1.98 -5.31 5.73
CA ARG A 49 -1.61 -6.69 6.04
C ARG A 49 -0.92 -6.70 7.40
N THR A 50 -1.42 -7.53 8.31
CA THR A 50 -0.84 -7.69 9.66
C THR A 50 0.42 -8.55 9.60
N ALA A 51 1.49 -8.00 9.06
CA ALA A 51 2.74 -8.71 8.81
C ALA A 51 3.53 -8.95 10.12
N HIS A 52 3.91 -10.16 10.50
CA HIS A 52 3.53 -11.48 9.96
C HIS A 52 2.90 -12.28 11.11
N TYR A 53 1.93 -11.68 11.80
CA TYR A 53 1.26 -12.22 12.98
C TYR A 53 -0.04 -11.45 13.26
N PRO A 54 -1.01 -12.07 13.96
CA PRO A 54 -2.19 -11.36 14.43
C PRO A 54 -1.79 -10.20 15.33
N ASN A 55 -2.30 -9.01 15.02
CA ASN A 55 -2.00 -7.80 15.79
C ASN A 55 -2.74 -7.78 17.14
N HIS A 56 -2.49 -6.76 17.97
CA HIS A 56 -3.18 -6.54 19.23
C HIS A 56 -4.71 -6.47 19.00
N PRO A 57 -5.57 -7.07 19.83
CA PRO A 57 -7.02 -7.09 19.61
C PRO A 57 -7.65 -5.71 19.36
N ALA A 58 -7.20 -4.67 20.05
CA ALA A 58 -7.70 -3.31 19.84
C ALA A 58 -7.45 -2.77 18.43
N TRP A 59 -6.47 -3.32 17.67
CA TRP A 59 -6.20 -2.91 16.29
C TRP A 59 -7.39 -3.22 15.38
N TYR A 60 -8.04 -4.33 15.57
CA TYR A 60 -9.20 -4.75 14.77
C TYR A 60 -10.41 -3.86 15.03
N ASP A 61 -10.69 -3.52 16.31
CA ASP A 61 -11.72 -2.54 16.67
C ASP A 61 -11.45 -1.18 16.01
N ILE A 62 -10.20 -0.73 16.00
CA ILE A 62 -9.77 0.51 15.36
C ILE A 62 -9.97 0.43 13.84
N CYS A 63 -9.61 -0.69 13.21
CA CYS A 63 -9.83 -0.88 11.78
C CYS A 63 -11.32 -0.92 11.40
N ASP A 64 -12.16 -1.54 12.23
CA ASP A 64 -13.62 -1.52 12.06
C ASP A 64 -14.17 -0.08 12.18
N GLU A 65 -13.70 0.68 13.17
CA GLU A 65 -14.14 2.08 13.42
C GLU A 65 -13.71 3.03 12.31
N TYR A 66 -12.43 2.95 11.87
CA TYR A 66 -11.87 3.88 10.88
C TYR A 66 -12.01 3.40 9.43
N GLY A 67 -12.54 2.21 9.19
CA GLY A 67 -12.77 1.65 7.86
C GLY A 67 -11.46 1.34 7.12
N LEU A 68 -10.58 0.57 7.75
CA LEU A 68 -9.39 -0.02 7.13
C LEU A 68 -9.64 -1.51 6.87
N TYR A 69 -9.43 -1.97 5.65
CA TYR A 69 -9.50 -3.39 5.32
C TYR A 69 -8.28 -4.14 5.84
N LEU A 70 -8.47 -5.37 6.30
CA LEU A 70 -7.39 -6.22 6.82
C LEU A 70 -7.20 -7.50 6.02
N ILE A 71 -5.94 -7.80 5.73
CA ILE A 71 -5.45 -9.17 5.58
C ILE A 71 -4.93 -9.59 6.94
N ASP A 72 -5.67 -10.46 7.61
CA ASP A 72 -5.27 -10.94 8.94
C ASP A 72 -4.39 -12.17 8.80
N GLU A 73 -3.13 -12.02 9.23
CA GLU A 73 -2.10 -13.03 8.97
C GLU A 73 -1.78 -13.87 10.20
N ASN A 74 -1.80 -15.16 9.98
CA ASN A 74 -1.45 -16.16 10.97
C ASN A 74 0.02 -16.03 11.40
N ASN A 75 0.30 -16.25 12.66
CA ASN A 75 1.67 -16.25 13.19
C ASN A 75 2.44 -17.50 12.72
N LEU A 76 2.79 -17.50 11.46
CA LEU A 76 3.60 -18.53 10.83
C LEU A 76 4.59 -17.86 9.89
N GLU A 77 5.85 -17.84 10.31
CA GLU A 77 6.97 -17.43 9.49
C GLU A 77 8.18 -18.29 9.87
N ALA A 78 8.81 -18.87 8.86
CA ALA A 78 9.97 -19.72 9.02
C ALA A 78 11.05 -19.37 7.99
N HIS A 79 11.19 -18.09 7.65
CA HIS A 79 12.07 -17.53 6.62
C HIS A 79 13.48 -18.08 6.68
N GLY A 80 14.08 -18.12 7.88
CA GLY A 80 15.42 -18.67 8.07
C GLY A 80 15.61 -20.15 7.72
N THR A 81 14.52 -20.85 7.41
CA THR A 81 14.53 -22.26 6.97
C THR A 81 14.16 -22.42 5.49
N GLN A 82 13.83 -21.36 4.77
CA GLN A 82 13.60 -21.38 3.33
C GLN A 82 14.87 -21.88 2.62
N GLY A 83 14.72 -22.85 1.73
CA GLY A 83 15.87 -23.52 1.12
C GLY A 83 16.53 -24.63 1.97
N GLY A 84 15.98 -24.89 3.18
CA GLY A 84 16.47 -25.88 4.12
C GLY A 84 17.53 -25.35 5.08
N VAL A 85 17.50 -25.82 6.32
CA VAL A 85 18.49 -25.46 7.40
C VAL A 85 19.85 -26.10 7.16
N ALA A 86 19.88 -27.19 6.40
CA ALA A 86 21.05 -27.94 5.97
C ALA A 86 20.70 -28.79 4.73
N PRO A 87 21.67 -29.28 3.97
CA PRO A 87 21.40 -30.20 2.86
C PRO A 87 20.51 -31.37 3.29
N GLY A 88 19.34 -31.51 2.65
CA GLY A 88 18.36 -32.56 2.94
C GLY A 88 17.34 -32.25 4.06
N CYS A 89 17.41 -31.07 4.68
CA CYS A 89 16.37 -30.62 5.60
C CYS A 89 15.31 -29.82 4.82
N PRO A 90 14.02 -30.15 4.97
CA PRO A 90 12.96 -29.40 4.32
C PRO A 90 12.78 -28.00 4.97
N ALA A 91 12.24 -27.06 4.21
CA ALA A 91 11.74 -25.81 4.77
C ALA A 91 10.60 -26.08 5.76
N LEU A 92 10.57 -25.37 6.88
CA LEU A 92 9.54 -25.52 7.93
C LEU A 92 8.28 -24.71 7.61
N PRO A 93 7.08 -25.16 8.03
CA PRO A 93 6.79 -26.44 8.68
C PRO A 93 6.66 -27.62 7.70
N GLY A 94 6.54 -27.39 6.40
CA GLY A 94 6.42 -28.41 5.39
C GLY A 94 5.29 -29.42 5.66
N SER A 95 5.55 -30.67 5.30
CA SER A 95 4.66 -31.81 5.61
C SER A 95 5.04 -32.55 6.90
N LEU A 96 5.89 -31.96 7.74
CA LEU A 96 6.42 -32.59 8.95
C LEU A 96 5.35 -32.73 10.04
N PRO A 97 4.98 -33.96 10.45
CA PRO A 97 3.85 -34.20 11.39
C PRO A 97 4.03 -33.55 12.75
N GLN A 98 5.28 -33.36 13.21
CA GLN A 98 5.57 -32.74 14.51
C GLN A 98 5.17 -31.27 14.58
N TRP A 99 4.98 -30.58 13.45
CA TRP A 99 4.56 -29.19 13.38
C TRP A 99 3.04 -29.01 13.26
N GLU A 100 2.29 -30.07 12.97
CA GLU A 100 0.84 -29.99 12.73
C GLU A 100 0.09 -29.29 13.87
N ASN A 101 0.30 -29.74 15.09
CA ASN A 101 -0.40 -29.15 16.25
C ASN A 101 -0.07 -27.69 16.45
N ALA A 102 1.17 -27.28 16.19
CA ALA A 102 1.59 -25.88 16.29
C ALA A 102 0.92 -25.02 15.21
N CYS A 103 0.89 -25.49 13.96
CA CYS A 103 0.22 -24.81 12.85
C CYS A 103 -1.28 -24.67 13.08
N MET A 104 -1.94 -25.78 13.42
CA MET A 104 -3.38 -25.81 13.70
C MET A 104 -3.77 -25.00 14.93
N GLY A 105 -2.93 -24.98 15.96
CA GLY A 105 -3.16 -24.16 17.17
C GLY A 105 -3.15 -22.67 16.84
N ARG A 106 -2.21 -22.21 16.00
CA ARG A 106 -2.10 -20.82 15.60
C ARG A 106 -3.29 -20.36 14.75
N ILE A 107 -3.63 -21.11 13.70
CA ILE A 107 -4.73 -20.71 12.82
C ILE A 107 -6.09 -20.72 13.52
N ARG A 108 -6.31 -21.66 14.45
CA ARG A 108 -7.52 -21.68 15.28
C ARG A 108 -7.59 -20.47 16.20
N SER A 109 -6.48 -20.12 16.84
CA SER A 109 -6.42 -18.96 17.72
C SER A 109 -6.69 -17.66 16.99
N LEU A 110 -6.11 -17.46 15.79
CA LEU A 110 -6.39 -16.32 14.94
C LEU A 110 -7.89 -16.24 14.62
N TYR A 111 -8.44 -17.26 14.02
CA TYR A 111 -9.84 -17.30 13.60
C TYR A 111 -10.81 -17.08 14.75
N GLU A 112 -10.68 -17.86 15.84
CA GLU A 112 -11.62 -17.79 16.98
C GLU A 112 -11.58 -16.42 17.68
N ARG A 113 -10.43 -15.76 17.70
CA ARG A 113 -10.28 -14.42 18.24
C ARG A 113 -10.91 -13.36 17.36
N ASP A 114 -10.67 -13.41 16.03
CA ASP A 114 -10.84 -12.26 15.15
C ASP A 114 -12.02 -12.39 14.16
N LYS A 115 -12.66 -13.54 14.06
CA LYS A 115 -13.73 -13.85 13.09
C LYS A 115 -14.89 -12.85 13.02
N ASN A 116 -15.14 -12.09 14.08
CA ASN A 116 -16.26 -11.16 14.16
C ASN A 116 -15.94 -9.73 13.69
N HIS A 117 -14.69 -9.45 13.26
CA HIS A 117 -14.30 -8.15 12.77
C HIS A 117 -14.66 -7.99 11.29
N ALA A 118 -15.45 -6.96 10.97
CA ALA A 118 -15.90 -6.67 9.61
C ALA A 118 -14.77 -6.14 8.71
N SER A 119 -13.74 -5.57 9.30
CA SER A 119 -12.53 -5.09 8.60
C SER A 119 -11.73 -6.21 7.96
N ILE A 120 -11.78 -7.43 8.49
CA ILE A 120 -11.06 -8.58 7.94
C ILE A 120 -11.76 -9.05 6.66
N ILE A 121 -11.07 -8.93 5.54
CA ILE A 121 -11.57 -9.32 4.22
C ILE A 121 -10.85 -10.54 3.65
N LEU A 122 -9.71 -10.92 4.24
CA LEU A 122 -8.87 -12.02 3.77
C LEU A 122 -8.13 -12.64 4.95
N TRP A 123 -8.14 -13.96 5.04
CA TRP A 123 -7.33 -14.75 5.97
C TRP A 123 -6.01 -15.13 5.30
N SER A 124 -4.87 -14.89 5.94
CA SER A 124 -3.56 -15.31 5.45
C SER A 124 -2.97 -16.42 6.32
N LEU A 125 -2.52 -17.50 5.70
CA LEU A 125 -2.00 -18.67 6.41
C LEU A 125 -0.62 -18.46 7.04
N GLY A 126 0.11 -17.44 6.57
CA GLY A 126 1.44 -17.11 7.05
C GLY A 126 2.32 -16.52 5.97
N ASN A 127 3.59 -16.41 6.28
CA ASN A 127 4.62 -15.78 5.45
C ASN A 127 5.85 -16.69 5.34
N GLU A 128 6.51 -16.63 4.19
CA GLU A 128 7.86 -17.15 3.89
C GLU A 128 8.21 -18.47 4.61
N SER A 129 7.36 -19.47 4.44
CA SER A 129 7.47 -20.77 5.10
C SER A 129 7.35 -21.92 4.12
N GLY A 130 7.83 -23.09 4.50
CA GLY A 130 7.72 -24.30 3.69
C GLY A 130 6.26 -24.74 3.54
N GLY A 131 5.81 -24.93 2.31
CA GLY A 131 4.51 -25.47 1.99
C GLY A 131 4.41 -26.96 2.28
N GLY A 132 3.20 -27.54 2.09
CA GLY A 132 2.92 -28.95 2.26
C GLY A 132 1.70 -29.24 3.11
N ALA A 133 1.61 -30.45 3.67
CA ALA A 133 0.42 -30.95 4.34
C ALA A 133 -0.06 -30.09 5.52
N ASN A 134 0.84 -29.41 6.24
CA ASN A 134 0.45 -28.55 7.37
C ASN A 134 -0.29 -27.30 6.88
N ILE A 135 0.17 -26.71 5.78
CA ILE A 135 -0.50 -25.56 5.16
C ILE A 135 -1.87 -25.97 4.62
N GLN A 136 -1.94 -27.13 3.93
CA GLN A 136 -3.21 -27.66 3.42
C GLN A 136 -4.24 -27.86 4.55
N LYS A 137 -3.83 -28.43 5.66
CA LYS A 137 -4.73 -28.64 6.81
C LYS A 137 -5.25 -27.32 7.41
N MET A 138 -4.42 -26.29 7.49
CA MET A 138 -4.85 -24.96 7.94
C MET A 138 -5.87 -24.36 6.98
N HIS A 139 -5.61 -24.42 5.68
CA HIS A 139 -6.53 -23.97 4.64
C HIS A 139 -7.88 -24.67 4.74
N ASP A 140 -7.89 -25.99 4.71
CA ASP A 140 -9.12 -26.81 4.71
C ASP A 140 -9.97 -26.54 5.96
N TRP A 141 -9.32 -26.40 7.10
CA TRP A 141 -9.99 -26.05 8.35
C TRP A 141 -10.62 -24.65 8.29
N LEU A 142 -9.90 -23.63 7.79
CA LEU A 142 -10.45 -22.27 7.63
C LEU A 142 -11.64 -22.27 6.67
N ARG A 143 -11.55 -22.96 5.54
CA ARG A 143 -12.63 -23.05 4.55
C ARG A 143 -13.87 -23.76 5.10
N GLU A 144 -13.69 -24.73 6.00
CA GLU A 144 -14.80 -25.34 6.75
C GLU A 144 -15.47 -24.34 7.71
N LYS A 145 -14.70 -23.47 8.36
CA LYS A 145 -15.20 -22.53 9.39
C LYS A 145 -15.75 -21.23 8.78
N ASP A 146 -15.14 -20.76 7.71
CA ASP A 146 -15.52 -19.51 7.05
C ASP A 146 -15.49 -19.64 5.52
N SER A 147 -16.66 -19.77 4.94
CA SER A 147 -16.84 -19.78 3.48
C SER A 147 -17.00 -18.37 2.89
N SER A 148 -17.10 -17.34 3.73
CA SER A 148 -17.41 -15.97 3.31
C SER A 148 -16.17 -15.16 2.94
N ARG A 149 -15.02 -15.46 3.56
CA ARG A 149 -13.75 -14.76 3.32
C ARG A 149 -12.78 -15.69 2.61
N PRO A 150 -12.07 -15.21 1.57
CA PRO A 150 -11.05 -16.00 0.90
C PRO A 150 -9.84 -16.23 1.81
N VAL A 151 -9.11 -17.30 1.50
CA VAL A 151 -7.86 -17.68 2.15
C VAL A 151 -6.69 -17.36 1.22
N HIS A 152 -5.62 -16.84 1.77
CA HIS A 152 -4.39 -16.48 1.09
C HIS A 152 -3.18 -17.18 1.69
N TYR A 153 -2.26 -17.58 0.84
CA TYR A 153 -0.91 -17.99 1.21
C TYR A 153 0.08 -17.54 0.14
N GLU A 154 1.08 -16.75 0.52
CA GLU A 154 2.01 -16.15 -0.45
C GLU A 154 3.06 -17.13 -0.97
N SER A 155 3.53 -18.08 -0.14
CA SER A 155 4.65 -18.98 -0.45
C SER A 155 4.23 -20.19 -1.31
N VAL A 156 3.26 -20.02 -2.22
CA VAL A 156 2.81 -21.11 -3.11
C VAL A 156 3.74 -21.28 -4.32
N TRP A 157 4.38 -20.20 -4.77
CA TRP A 157 5.23 -20.21 -5.96
C TRP A 157 6.66 -20.64 -5.61
N GLY A 158 7.20 -21.51 -6.45
CA GLY A 158 8.55 -22.03 -6.25
C GLY A 158 8.66 -23.11 -5.16
N ASN A 159 7.54 -23.51 -4.55
CA ASN A 159 7.49 -24.59 -3.58
C ASN A 159 6.87 -25.86 -4.20
N PRO A 160 7.66 -26.87 -4.58
CA PRO A 160 7.15 -28.04 -5.28
C PRO A 160 6.23 -28.94 -4.44
N GLU A 161 6.23 -28.77 -3.12
CA GLU A 161 5.36 -29.53 -2.21
C GLU A 161 4.01 -28.84 -1.99
N GLN A 162 3.83 -27.61 -2.50
CA GLN A 162 2.62 -26.85 -2.25
C GLN A 162 1.65 -26.93 -3.42
N ASP A 163 0.43 -27.40 -3.13
CA ASP A 163 -0.70 -27.30 -4.03
C ASP A 163 -1.22 -25.86 -4.07
N LEU A 164 -1.49 -25.34 -5.27
CA LEU A 164 -2.08 -24.00 -5.47
C LEU A 164 -3.51 -23.90 -4.93
N SER A 165 -4.15 -25.01 -4.58
CA SER A 165 -5.50 -25.01 -4.00
C SER A 165 -5.58 -24.39 -2.61
N VAL A 166 -4.46 -24.18 -1.92
CA VAL A 166 -4.43 -23.57 -0.58
C VAL A 166 -4.61 -22.05 -0.59
N THR A 167 -4.70 -21.44 -1.75
CA THR A 167 -4.89 -19.99 -1.86
C THR A 167 -6.03 -19.66 -2.84
N ASP A 168 -6.98 -18.85 -2.41
CA ASP A 168 -8.07 -18.34 -3.25
C ASP A 168 -7.62 -17.11 -4.05
N VAL A 169 -6.53 -16.46 -3.62
CA VAL A 169 -5.97 -15.24 -4.21
C VAL A 169 -4.49 -15.47 -4.48
N TYR A 170 -4.09 -15.36 -5.74
CA TYR A 170 -2.67 -15.42 -6.07
C TYR A 170 -1.91 -14.21 -5.56
N SER A 171 -0.68 -14.41 -5.15
CA SER A 171 0.19 -13.29 -4.76
C SER A 171 1.63 -13.51 -5.14
N MET A 172 2.35 -12.40 -5.21
CA MET A 172 3.80 -12.36 -5.38
C MET A 172 4.38 -11.27 -4.49
N MET A 173 5.65 -11.44 -4.13
CA MET A 173 6.48 -10.41 -3.51
C MET A 173 7.38 -9.79 -4.55
N TYR A 174 7.47 -8.45 -4.55
CA TYR A 174 8.43 -7.64 -5.33
C TYR A 174 8.47 -7.92 -6.84
N ALA A 175 7.44 -8.53 -7.41
CA ALA A 175 7.35 -8.71 -8.85
C ALA A 175 7.31 -7.34 -9.55
N SER A 176 8.03 -7.19 -10.65
CA SER A 176 7.93 -5.99 -11.48
C SER A 176 6.52 -5.89 -12.10
N PRO A 177 6.07 -4.69 -12.53
CA PRO A 177 4.80 -4.56 -13.22
C PRO A 177 4.67 -5.47 -14.45
N GLU A 178 5.78 -5.70 -15.16
CA GLU A 178 5.82 -6.58 -16.33
C GLU A 178 5.61 -8.04 -15.93
N GLN A 179 6.32 -8.51 -14.90
CA GLN A 179 6.17 -9.87 -14.37
C GLN A 179 4.76 -10.12 -13.83
N ALA A 180 4.21 -9.14 -13.09
CA ALA A 180 2.85 -9.24 -12.57
C ALA A 180 1.80 -9.30 -13.69
N ARG A 181 1.95 -8.50 -14.77
CA ARG A 181 1.06 -8.56 -15.93
C ARG A 181 1.16 -9.88 -16.69
N GLU A 182 2.38 -10.35 -16.93
CA GLU A 182 2.60 -11.66 -17.59
C GLU A 182 1.94 -12.77 -16.77
N PHE A 183 2.08 -12.71 -15.44
CA PHE A 183 1.45 -13.66 -14.55
C PHE A 183 -0.09 -13.60 -14.63
N LEU A 184 -0.68 -12.40 -14.56
CA LEU A 184 -2.12 -12.19 -14.66
C LEU A 184 -2.71 -12.72 -15.98
N HIS A 185 -2.00 -12.53 -17.08
CA HIS A 185 -2.44 -13.01 -18.39
C HIS A 185 -2.34 -14.55 -18.52
N THR A 186 -1.41 -15.17 -17.83
CA THR A 186 -1.23 -16.63 -17.85
C THR A 186 -2.07 -17.37 -16.82
N HIS A 187 -2.54 -16.67 -15.77
CA HIS A 187 -3.34 -17.20 -14.67
C HIS A 187 -4.60 -16.34 -14.42
N PRO A 188 -5.55 -16.30 -15.37
CA PRO A 188 -6.73 -15.42 -15.27
C PRO A 188 -7.87 -16.05 -14.43
N ASP A 189 -7.65 -17.18 -13.80
CA ASP A 189 -8.65 -17.97 -13.09
C ASP A 189 -8.92 -17.47 -11.67
N ARG A 190 -8.02 -16.66 -11.09
CA ARG A 190 -8.14 -16.13 -9.72
C ARG A 190 -7.71 -14.66 -9.63
N PRO A 191 -8.21 -13.93 -8.61
CA PRO A 191 -7.69 -12.62 -8.28
C PRO A 191 -6.22 -12.69 -7.84
N PHE A 192 -5.51 -11.59 -8.02
CA PHE A 192 -4.09 -11.47 -7.73
C PHE A 192 -3.81 -10.22 -6.89
N LEU A 193 -2.83 -10.29 -6.00
CA LEU A 193 -2.30 -9.15 -5.27
C LEU A 193 -0.77 -9.22 -5.15
N LEU A 194 -0.14 -8.07 -4.93
CA LEU A 194 1.23 -8.01 -4.46
C LEU A 194 1.19 -7.86 -2.93
N CYS A 195 1.43 -8.97 -2.21
CA CYS A 195 1.40 -8.94 -0.74
C CYS A 195 2.55 -8.12 -0.17
N GLU A 196 3.65 -7.98 -0.93
CA GLU A 196 4.75 -7.07 -0.66
C GLU A 196 5.28 -6.48 -1.96
N PHE A 197 5.47 -5.16 -1.98
CA PHE A 197 6.11 -4.46 -3.08
C PHE A 197 6.74 -3.14 -2.62
N ALA A 198 7.49 -2.48 -3.49
CA ALA A 198 8.08 -1.16 -3.26
C ALA A 198 8.80 -1.06 -1.91
N HIS A 199 9.73 -2.01 -1.64
CA HIS A 199 10.51 -2.06 -0.40
C HIS A 199 11.09 -0.70 -0.04
N ALA A 200 10.58 -0.09 1.05
CA ALA A 200 10.78 1.32 1.36
C ALA A 200 12.09 1.62 2.10
N MET A 201 13.10 0.77 1.98
CA MET A 201 14.40 0.95 2.62
C MET A 201 15.22 2.02 1.92
N GLY A 202 15.73 2.98 2.68
CA GLY A 202 16.60 4.02 2.17
C GLY A 202 15.95 4.93 1.12
N ASN A 203 16.70 5.30 0.07
CA ASN A 203 16.17 6.04 -1.08
C ASN A 203 15.50 5.09 -2.09
N SER A 204 14.24 4.85 -1.91
CA SER A 204 13.46 3.82 -2.60
C SER A 204 12.04 4.30 -2.92
N CYS A 205 11.11 3.38 -3.20
CA CYS A 205 9.73 3.65 -3.62
C CYS A 205 9.61 4.42 -4.94
N GLY A 206 10.63 4.38 -5.80
CA GLY A 206 10.52 4.90 -7.17
C GLY A 206 9.66 4.00 -8.05
N GLY A 207 8.91 4.62 -8.98
CA GLY A 207 8.12 3.87 -9.97
C GLY A 207 6.83 3.24 -9.44
N VAL A 208 6.37 3.56 -8.25
CA VAL A 208 5.09 3.08 -7.69
C VAL A 208 3.91 3.46 -8.59
N GLU A 209 4.00 4.56 -9.32
CA GLU A 209 3.00 4.95 -10.33
C GLU A 209 2.68 3.82 -11.35
N ARG A 210 3.67 3.01 -11.72
CA ARG A 210 3.48 1.90 -12.66
C ARG A 210 2.59 0.79 -12.07
N TYR A 211 2.68 0.59 -10.76
CA TYR A 211 1.84 -0.37 -10.03
C TYR A 211 0.43 0.18 -9.80
N THR A 212 0.28 1.46 -9.43
CA THR A 212 -1.05 2.06 -9.28
C THR A 212 -1.80 2.10 -10.60
N ARG A 213 -1.12 2.37 -11.71
CA ARG A 213 -1.70 2.27 -13.05
C ARG A 213 -2.13 0.84 -13.37
N MET A 214 -1.31 -0.16 -13.05
CA MET A 214 -1.67 -1.57 -13.24
C MET A 214 -2.89 -1.95 -12.40
N LEU A 215 -3.00 -1.45 -11.16
CA LEU A 215 -4.20 -1.63 -10.33
C LEU A 215 -5.47 -1.08 -11.01
N GLU A 216 -5.37 0.00 -11.77
CA GLU A 216 -6.50 0.58 -12.51
C GLU A 216 -6.83 -0.21 -13.80
N GLU A 217 -5.80 -0.69 -14.50
CA GLU A 217 -5.93 -1.30 -15.82
C GLU A 217 -6.28 -2.80 -15.79
N GLU A 218 -5.81 -3.53 -14.76
CA GLU A 218 -5.93 -4.99 -14.69
C GLU A 218 -7.08 -5.41 -13.75
N PRO A 219 -8.20 -5.95 -14.26
CA PRO A 219 -9.37 -6.29 -13.45
C PRO A 219 -9.06 -7.29 -12.32
N HIS A 220 -8.23 -8.28 -12.58
CA HIS A 220 -7.87 -9.32 -11.60
C HIS A 220 -6.84 -8.86 -10.55
N MET A 221 -6.18 -7.71 -10.75
CA MET A 221 -5.28 -7.12 -9.76
C MET A 221 -6.08 -6.46 -8.65
N GLN A 222 -6.12 -7.08 -7.47
CA GLN A 222 -6.99 -6.69 -6.35
C GLN A 222 -6.34 -5.79 -5.31
N GLY A 223 -5.01 -5.71 -5.30
CA GLY A 223 -4.30 -4.87 -4.34
C GLY A 223 -2.79 -5.00 -4.44
N ALA A 224 -2.12 -4.07 -3.77
CA ALA A 224 -0.68 -4.10 -3.55
C ALA A 224 -0.37 -3.49 -2.19
N PHE A 225 0.56 -4.10 -1.44
CA PHE A 225 0.88 -3.75 -0.06
C PHE A 225 2.35 -3.37 0.04
N ILE A 226 2.63 -2.10 0.31
CA ILE A 226 4.00 -1.59 0.43
C ILE A 226 4.70 -2.23 1.62
N TRP A 227 5.95 -2.60 1.47
CA TRP A 227 6.83 -3.00 2.56
C TRP A 227 7.72 -1.83 2.99
N ASP A 228 7.58 -1.17 4.19
CA ASP A 228 6.48 -1.36 5.12
C ASP A 228 6.08 0.00 5.73
N PHE A 229 5.37 0.02 6.84
CA PHE A 229 4.74 1.21 7.40
C PHE A 229 5.71 2.09 8.21
N VAL A 230 6.47 1.52 9.16
CA VAL A 230 7.32 2.27 10.10
C VAL A 230 8.65 1.57 10.34
N ASP A 231 9.74 2.32 10.37
CA ASP A 231 11.05 1.79 10.75
C ASP A 231 11.02 1.15 12.14
N GLN A 232 11.58 -0.06 12.28
CA GLN A 232 11.56 -0.81 13.54
C GLN A 232 12.90 -0.68 14.29
N ALA A 233 13.30 0.53 14.59
CA ALA A 233 14.48 0.83 15.39
C ALA A 233 14.14 1.28 16.81
N ILE A 234 14.97 0.98 17.79
CA ILE A 234 14.78 1.30 19.21
C ILE A 234 15.49 2.61 19.55
N LEU A 235 14.75 3.57 20.11
CA LEU A 235 15.33 4.80 20.62
C LEU A 235 16.13 4.51 21.90
N THR A 236 17.42 4.78 21.86
CA THR A 236 18.35 4.58 22.99
C THR A 236 19.40 5.68 23.06
N LYS A 237 20.36 5.57 23.94
CA LYS A 237 21.45 6.54 24.12
C LYS A 237 22.81 5.91 23.86
N ASP A 238 23.66 6.68 23.18
CA ASP A 238 25.07 6.30 23.03
C ASP A 238 25.86 6.52 24.34
N ASP A 239 27.15 6.16 24.34
CA ASP A 239 28.06 6.32 25.48
C ASP A 239 28.25 7.79 25.92
N ARG A 240 27.83 8.75 25.11
CA ARG A 240 27.87 10.19 25.40
C ARG A 240 26.51 10.75 25.83
N GLY A 241 25.52 9.86 26.01
CA GLY A 241 24.16 10.22 26.40
C GLY A 241 23.30 10.85 25.29
N ARG A 242 23.70 10.76 24.01
CA ARG A 242 22.94 11.28 22.87
C ARG A 242 21.93 10.24 22.39
N ASP A 243 20.74 10.67 22.09
CA ASP A 243 19.70 9.82 21.55
C ASP A 243 20.06 9.35 20.13
N TYR A 244 19.83 8.09 19.83
CA TYR A 244 19.90 7.52 18.48
C TYR A 244 18.94 6.32 18.34
N PHE A 245 18.66 5.92 17.10
CA PHE A 245 17.83 4.76 16.79
C PHE A 245 18.71 3.56 16.53
N ALA A 246 18.69 2.61 17.46
CA ALA A 246 19.49 1.38 17.40
C ALA A 246 18.75 0.27 16.65
N TYR A 247 19.53 -0.58 15.99
CA TYR A 247 19.06 -1.75 15.25
C TYR A 247 19.98 -2.96 15.46
N GLY A 248 19.80 -4.04 14.70
CA GLY A 248 20.55 -5.27 14.84
C GLY A 248 22.07 -5.07 14.81
N GLY A 249 22.75 -5.59 15.81
CA GLY A 249 24.19 -5.44 16.05
C GLY A 249 24.56 -4.37 17.06
N ASP A 250 23.75 -3.31 17.23
CA ASP A 250 24.02 -2.23 18.19
C ASP A 250 23.95 -2.70 19.66
N PHE A 251 23.27 -3.80 19.91
CA PHE A 251 23.15 -4.43 21.24
C PHE A 251 24.16 -5.58 21.45
N GLY A 252 25.13 -5.74 20.54
CA GLY A 252 26.11 -6.82 20.58
C GLY A 252 25.55 -8.19 20.17
N ASP A 253 24.36 -8.24 19.61
CA ASP A 253 23.69 -9.43 19.11
C ASP A 253 24.34 -9.94 17.82
N ARG A 254 24.47 -11.27 17.70
CA ARG A 254 25.01 -11.94 16.51
C ARG A 254 24.40 -13.34 16.36
N PRO A 255 23.97 -13.73 15.15
CA PRO A 255 23.90 -12.94 13.91
C PRO A 255 22.85 -11.83 13.97
N ASN A 256 22.93 -10.86 13.05
CA ASN A 256 21.94 -9.80 12.90
C ASN A 256 21.90 -9.32 11.45
N ASP A 257 20.81 -8.62 11.06
CA ASP A 257 20.58 -8.08 9.71
C ASP A 257 20.86 -6.56 9.63
N GLY A 258 21.53 -5.98 10.63
CA GLY A 258 21.89 -4.57 10.66
C GLY A 258 20.66 -3.64 10.55
N ASN A 259 20.75 -2.67 9.63
CA ASN A 259 19.69 -1.68 9.40
C ASN A 259 18.53 -2.17 8.53
N PHE A 260 18.36 -3.48 8.32
CA PHE A 260 17.33 -4.02 7.44
C PHE A 260 15.89 -3.76 7.94
N CYS A 261 15.72 -3.36 9.19
CA CYS A 261 14.49 -2.88 9.78
C CYS A 261 14.14 -1.41 9.44
N GLY A 262 15.01 -0.68 8.72
CA GLY A 262 14.80 0.70 8.29
C GLY A 262 14.12 0.81 6.93
N ASN A 263 12.91 0.28 6.83
CA ASN A 263 12.16 0.10 5.59
C ASN A 263 10.74 0.73 5.63
N GLY A 264 10.49 1.64 6.57
CA GLY A 264 9.21 2.31 6.74
C GLY A 264 8.95 3.48 5.79
N LEU A 265 7.68 3.73 5.49
CA LEU A 265 7.20 5.02 4.97
C LEU A 265 7.27 6.11 6.04
N LEU A 266 7.29 5.73 7.32
CA LEU A 266 7.54 6.59 8.46
C LEU A 266 8.89 6.21 9.09
N PHE A 267 9.60 7.22 9.59
CA PHE A 267 10.73 6.97 10.47
C PHE A 267 10.29 6.36 11.81
N ALA A 268 11.22 5.84 12.60
CA ALA A 268 10.94 5.10 13.83
C ALA A 268 10.07 5.85 14.85
N GLU A 269 10.19 7.17 14.96
CA GLU A 269 9.33 8.03 15.78
C GLU A 269 8.02 8.46 15.11
N ARG A 270 7.66 7.83 13.98
CA ARG A 270 6.45 8.11 13.18
C ARG A 270 6.43 9.45 12.47
N THR A 271 7.57 10.12 12.31
CA THR A 271 7.68 11.25 11.40
C THR A 271 7.63 10.79 9.94
N PRO A 272 6.90 11.50 9.07
CA PRO A 272 6.80 11.13 7.67
C PRO A 272 8.15 11.17 6.93
N SER A 273 8.50 10.12 6.22
CA SER A 273 9.59 10.18 5.25
C SER A 273 9.11 10.82 3.94
N PRO A 274 10.00 11.32 3.08
CA PRO A 274 9.63 11.87 1.77
C PRO A 274 8.82 10.89 0.90
N LYS A 275 9.02 9.59 1.06
CA LYS A 275 8.30 8.53 0.35
C LYS A 275 6.79 8.59 0.59
N LEU A 276 6.36 8.92 1.82
CA LEU A 276 4.95 8.98 2.16
C LEU A 276 4.20 10.05 1.36
N ALA A 277 4.85 11.16 1.04
CA ALA A 277 4.25 12.22 0.22
C ALA A 277 3.96 11.75 -1.22
N GLU A 278 4.85 10.94 -1.79
CA GLU A 278 4.64 10.31 -3.11
C GLU A 278 3.50 9.30 -3.05
N ILE A 279 3.50 8.43 -2.04
CA ILE A 279 2.42 7.44 -1.86
C ILE A 279 1.07 8.13 -1.69
N ARG A 280 0.97 9.18 -0.87
CA ARG A 280 -0.25 9.97 -0.73
C ARG A 280 -0.76 10.50 -2.07
N ARG A 281 0.14 10.97 -2.92
CA ARG A 281 -0.19 11.45 -4.26
C ARG A 281 -0.70 10.34 -5.17
N LEU A 282 -0.08 9.16 -5.12
CA LEU A 282 -0.41 8.03 -5.98
C LEU A 282 -1.65 7.25 -5.52
N TYR A 283 -1.95 7.30 -4.22
CA TYR A 283 -3.10 6.61 -3.62
C TYR A 283 -4.36 7.49 -3.53
N GLN A 284 -4.36 8.70 -4.08
CA GLN A 284 -5.57 9.54 -4.09
C GLN A 284 -6.74 8.85 -4.82
N ASN A 285 -7.94 8.96 -4.24
CA ASN A 285 -9.16 8.31 -4.77
C ASN A 285 -9.90 9.14 -5.83
N ILE A 286 -9.31 10.21 -6.32
CA ILE A 286 -9.86 11.06 -7.36
C ILE A 286 -8.81 11.20 -8.43
N SER A 287 -9.12 10.75 -9.64
CA SER A 287 -8.23 10.89 -10.79
C SER A 287 -8.57 12.12 -11.63
N PHE A 288 -7.56 12.64 -12.29
CA PHE A 288 -7.69 13.73 -13.26
C PHE A 288 -6.95 13.33 -14.53
N ARG A 289 -7.61 13.43 -15.66
CA ARG A 289 -7.03 13.19 -16.96
C ARG A 289 -7.30 14.38 -17.88
N ALA A 290 -6.26 15.09 -18.29
CA ALA A 290 -6.40 16.15 -19.27
C ALA A 290 -6.65 15.54 -20.67
N LEU A 291 -7.82 15.76 -21.23
CA LEU A 291 -8.13 15.42 -22.61
C LEU A 291 -7.62 16.50 -23.55
N ASP A 292 -7.73 17.77 -23.12
CA ASP A 292 -7.16 18.93 -23.79
C ASP A 292 -6.85 19.99 -22.73
N ALA A 293 -5.61 19.99 -22.25
CA ALA A 293 -5.17 20.91 -21.20
C ALA A 293 -5.16 22.39 -21.67
N GLU A 294 -4.93 22.64 -22.97
CA GLU A 294 -4.93 23.98 -23.53
C GLU A 294 -6.34 24.58 -23.59
N ARG A 295 -7.34 23.72 -23.76
CA ARG A 295 -8.75 24.13 -23.74
C ARG A 295 -9.42 24.02 -22.39
N GLY A 296 -8.75 23.41 -21.43
CA GLY A 296 -9.30 23.18 -20.09
C GLY A 296 -10.30 22.02 -20.02
N THR A 297 -10.21 21.06 -20.96
CA THR A 297 -11.06 19.87 -20.98
C THR A 297 -10.42 18.78 -20.12
N ILE A 298 -11.00 18.52 -18.95
CA ILE A 298 -10.49 17.60 -17.94
C ILE A 298 -11.55 16.55 -17.63
N GLU A 299 -11.16 15.30 -17.62
CA GLU A 299 -11.96 14.21 -17.06
C GLU A 299 -11.60 13.99 -15.60
N ILE A 300 -12.61 13.91 -14.73
CA ILE A 300 -12.48 13.55 -13.31
C ILE A 300 -13.09 12.17 -13.10
N GLY A 301 -12.37 11.29 -12.40
CA GLY A 301 -12.84 9.97 -12.00
C GLY A 301 -12.99 9.86 -10.48
N ASN A 302 -14.09 9.25 -10.04
CA ASN A 302 -14.33 8.93 -8.63
C ASN A 302 -13.97 7.46 -8.38
N HIS A 303 -12.89 7.22 -7.66
CA HIS A 303 -12.42 5.88 -7.28
C HIS A 303 -12.78 5.50 -5.83
N PHE A 304 -13.55 6.31 -5.12
CA PHE A 304 -14.12 5.90 -3.84
C PHE A 304 -15.12 4.75 -4.04
N LEU A 305 -15.28 3.92 -3.02
CA LEU A 305 -16.27 2.84 -3.05
C LEU A 305 -17.66 3.32 -2.64
N PHE A 306 -17.74 4.23 -1.66
CA PHE A 306 -19.00 4.65 -1.02
C PHE A 306 -19.21 6.16 -1.01
N THR A 307 -18.17 6.96 -1.28
CA THR A 307 -18.20 8.42 -1.12
C THR A 307 -18.51 9.12 -2.44
N ASP A 308 -19.56 9.93 -2.47
CA ASP A 308 -19.88 10.81 -3.60
C ASP A 308 -19.00 12.06 -3.58
N LEU A 309 -18.63 12.58 -4.75
CA LEU A 309 -17.75 13.75 -4.84
C LEU A 309 -18.42 15.06 -4.42
N SER A 310 -19.72 15.09 -4.17
CA SER A 310 -20.41 16.26 -3.58
C SER A 310 -19.95 16.60 -2.16
N GLU A 311 -19.29 15.66 -1.48
CA GLU A 311 -18.71 15.88 -0.15
C GLU A 311 -17.47 16.79 -0.17
N PHE A 312 -16.91 17.12 -1.35
CA PHE A 312 -15.66 17.83 -1.49
C PHE A 312 -15.82 19.17 -2.21
N GLU A 313 -14.88 20.09 -1.96
CA GLU A 313 -14.69 21.31 -2.71
C GLU A 313 -13.60 21.10 -3.77
N PHE A 314 -13.93 21.40 -5.02
CA PHE A 314 -12.99 21.39 -6.14
C PHE A 314 -12.51 22.81 -6.41
N ARG A 315 -11.22 22.95 -6.65
CA ARG A 315 -10.60 24.21 -7.07
C ARG A 315 -9.75 24.01 -8.31
N TRP A 316 -9.77 24.99 -9.17
CA TRP A 316 -8.81 25.04 -10.25
C TRP A 316 -8.17 26.42 -10.31
N GLU A 317 -6.92 26.46 -10.75
CA GLU A 317 -6.14 27.68 -10.91
C GLU A 317 -5.31 27.58 -12.19
N GLN A 318 -5.33 28.65 -12.98
CA GLN A 318 -4.40 28.85 -14.08
C GLN A 318 -3.28 29.77 -13.60
N VAL A 319 -2.05 29.30 -13.69
CA VAL A 319 -0.83 30.02 -13.30
C VAL A 319 0.04 30.16 -14.55
N CYS A 320 0.44 31.38 -14.91
CA CYS A 320 1.25 31.67 -16.08
C CYS A 320 2.49 32.44 -15.69
N GLY A 321 3.67 31.95 -16.08
CA GLY A 321 4.95 32.56 -15.68
C GLY A 321 5.17 32.68 -14.17
N GLY A 322 4.53 31.82 -13.38
CA GLY A 322 4.57 31.84 -11.92
C GLY A 322 3.49 32.72 -11.27
N GLU A 323 2.71 33.47 -12.04
CA GLU A 323 1.68 34.37 -11.52
C GLU A 323 0.28 33.76 -11.68
N PHE A 324 -0.58 33.91 -10.63
CA PHE A 324 -1.98 33.54 -10.69
C PHE A 324 -2.70 34.38 -11.75
N LEU A 325 -3.40 33.72 -12.65
CA LEU A 325 -4.12 34.40 -13.71
C LEU A 325 -5.65 34.32 -13.52
N ARG A 326 -6.17 33.15 -13.24
CA ARG A 326 -7.59 32.89 -13.06
C ARG A 326 -7.81 31.59 -12.27
N GLY A 327 -8.93 31.47 -11.59
CA GLY A 327 -9.35 30.25 -10.90
C GLY A 327 -10.75 30.37 -10.34
N ALA A 328 -11.31 29.24 -9.91
CA ALA A 328 -12.60 29.17 -9.26
C ALA A 328 -12.73 27.92 -8.40
N SER A 329 -13.61 27.99 -7.40
CA SER A 329 -14.12 26.82 -6.67
C SER A 329 -15.45 26.39 -7.23
N PHE A 330 -15.72 25.08 -7.19
CA PHE A 330 -16.97 24.50 -7.65
C PHE A 330 -17.29 23.19 -6.90
N TYR A 331 -18.53 22.75 -7.03
CA TYR A 331 -19.07 21.57 -6.39
C TYR A 331 -19.89 20.77 -7.39
N PHE A 332 -19.85 19.46 -7.32
CA PHE A 332 -20.70 18.59 -8.12
C PHE A 332 -20.83 17.21 -7.51
N ALA A 333 -21.92 16.54 -7.81
CA ALA A 333 -22.11 15.15 -7.46
C ALA A 333 -21.52 14.25 -8.55
N LEU A 334 -20.78 13.22 -8.11
CA LEU A 334 -20.32 12.15 -8.96
C LEU A 334 -20.22 10.87 -8.11
N ALA A 335 -21.09 9.93 -8.41
CA ALA A 335 -21.18 8.69 -7.68
C ALA A 335 -19.89 7.85 -7.82
N PRO A 336 -19.59 6.94 -6.87
CA PRO A 336 -18.49 5.99 -6.94
C PRO A 336 -18.42 5.25 -8.28
N GLY A 337 -17.20 5.06 -8.78
CA GLY A 337 -16.91 4.36 -10.03
C GLY A 337 -17.35 5.10 -11.31
N LYS A 338 -17.71 6.37 -11.22
CA LYS A 338 -18.12 7.19 -12.37
C LYS A 338 -17.05 8.21 -12.75
N THR A 339 -17.14 8.66 -14.01
CA THR A 339 -16.31 9.74 -14.54
C THR A 339 -17.19 10.89 -15.01
N ARG A 340 -16.64 12.10 -15.03
CA ARG A 340 -17.29 13.32 -15.53
C ARG A 340 -16.30 14.19 -16.27
N LEU A 341 -16.76 14.74 -17.39
CA LEU A 341 -16.03 15.74 -18.15
C LEU A 341 -16.31 17.13 -17.58
N LEU A 342 -15.27 17.92 -17.41
CA LEU A 342 -15.29 19.33 -17.07
C LEU A 342 -14.70 20.16 -18.19
N GLU A 343 -15.29 21.31 -18.45
CA GLU A 343 -14.74 22.33 -19.34
C GLU A 343 -14.46 23.58 -18.49
N LEU A 344 -13.19 23.91 -18.33
CA LEU A 344 -12.73 25.04 -17.53
C LEU A 344 -12.48 26.23 -18.45
N GLU A 345 -12.96 27.39 -18.05
CA GLU A 345 -12.80 28.62 -18.83
C GLU A 345 -11.39 29.22 -18.63
N LEU A 346 -10.40 28.73 -19.36
CA LEU A 346 -9.03 29.22 -19.30
C LEU A 346 -8.86 30.54 -20.08
N ASN A 347 -7.94 31.39 -19.59
CA ASN A 347 -7.47 32.53 -20.34
C ASN A 347 -6.44 32.07 -21.38
N ARG A 348 -6.73 32.28 -22.68
CA ARG A 348 -5.91 31.81 -23.80
C ARG A 348 -4.85 32.83 -24.27
N ILE A 349 -4.83 34.04 -23.70
CA ILE A 349 -3.96 35.13 -24.14
C ILE A 349 -2.72 35.19 -23.21
N CYS A 350 -1.97 34.12 -23.11
CA CYS A 350 -0.70 34.14 -22.40
C CYS A 350 0.44 33.73 -23.33
N ARG A 351 1.56 34.50 -23.32
CA ARG A 351 2.78 34.21 -24.10
C ARG A 351 3.82 33.41 -23.30
N GLN A 352 3.52 33.13 -22.05
CA GLN A 352 4.38 32.38 -21.13
C GLN A 352 3.87 30.96 -20.95
N GLU A 353 4.69 30.10 -20.38
CA GLU A 353 4.28 28.77 -19.97
C GLU A 353 3.21 28.88 -18.90
N CYS A 354 2.10 28.16 -19.10
CA CYS A 354 0.98 28.16 -18.17
C CYS A 354 0.70 26.74 -17.66
N TYR A 355 0.32 26.68 -16.39
CA TYR A 355 -0.09 25.45 -15.72
C TYR A 355 -1.55 25.57 -15.27
N LEU A 356 -2.27 24.48 -15.41
CA LEU A 356 -3.58 24.28 -14.80
C LEU A 356 -3.40 23.39 -13.58
N ASN A 357 -3.63 23.96 -12.41
CA ASN A 357 -3.65 23.27 -11.13
C ASN A 357 -5.08 22.89 -10.77
N LEU A 358 -5.29 21.67 -10.33
CA LEU A 358 -6.54 21.18 -9.79
C LEU A 358 -6.29 20.69 -8.37
N SER A 359 -7.17 21.01 -7.44
CA SER A 359 -7.13 20.52 -6.07
C SER A 359 -8.53 20.18 -5.58
N VAL A 360 -8.61 19.21 -4.68
CA VAL A 360 -9.84 18.79 -4.01
C VAL A 360 -9.64 18.86 -2.52
N LEU A 361 -10.53 19.53 -1.83
CA LEU A 361 -10.42 19.84 -0.41
C LEU A 361 -11.59 19.23 0.36
N LEU A 362 -11.32 18.79 1.59
CA LEU A 362 -12.35 18.43 2.55
C LEU A 362 -13.23 19.66 2.88
N ARG A 363 -14.55 19.49 2.86
CA ARG A 363 -15.48 20.55 3.26
C ARG A 363 -15.70 20.58 4.76
N GLU A 364 -15.59 19.44 5.42
CA GLU A 364 -15.85 19.25 6.84
C GLU A 364 -14.67 18.58 7.52
N ASP A 365 -14.59 18.72 8.84
CA ASP A 365 -13.61 17.99 9.66
C ASP A 365 -13.89 16.49 9.62
N THR A 366 -12.83 15.70 9.46
CA THR A 366 -12.83 14.25 9.62
C THR A 366 -11.98 13.86 10.82
N PRO A 367 -12.05 12.63 11.32
CA PRO A 367 -11.15 12.17 12.39
C PRO A 367 -9.65 12.30 12.04
N TRP A 368 -9.29 12.25 10.76
CA TRP A 368 -7.90 12.26 10.30
C TRP A 368 -7.43 13.58 9.65
N ALA A 369 -8.34 14.53 9.38
CA ALA A 369 -7.97 15.79 8.75
C ALA A 369 -9.02 16.88 8.99
N LYS A 370 -8.59 18.12 8.97
CA LYS A 370 -9.45 19.30 9.11
C LYS A 370 -10.06 19.71 7.76
N ALA A 371 -11.21 20.39 7.82
CA ALA A 371 -11.79 21.06 6.65
C ALA A 371 -10.71 21.94 5.97
N GLY A 372 -10.74 21.98 4.64
CA GLY A 372 -9.73 22.65 3.83
C GLY A 372 -8.45 21.85 3.57
N THR A 373 -8.31 20.66 4.15
CA THR A 373 -7.18 19.77 3.81
C THR A 373 -7.32 19.25 2.37
N GLU A 374 -6.25 19.39 1.59
CA GLU A 374 -6.17 18.85 0.23
C GLU A 374 -6.09 17.32 0.27
N ILE A 375 -6.99 16.66 -0.45
CA ILE A 375 -7.08 15.19 -0.55
C ILE A 375 -6.75 14.66 -1.95
N ALA A 376 -6.79 15.50 -2.96
CA ALA A 376 -6.36 15.13 -4.31
C ALA A 376 -5.88 16.36 -5.06
N ARG A 377 -4.93 16.16 -5.98
CA ARG A 377 -4.44 17.23 -6.85
C ARG A 377 -3.91 16.71 -8.17
N ALA A 378 -3.92 17.60 -9.18
CA ALA A 378 -3.22 17.40 -10.44
C ALA A 378 -2.68 18.73 -10.96
N GLN A 379 -1.66 18.65 -11.81
CA GLN A 379 -1.13 19.79 -12.56
C GLN A 379 -0.93 19.39 -14.01
N PHE A 380 -1.36 20.24 -14.92
CA PHE A 380 -1.19 20.05 -16.35
C PHE A 380 -0.57 21.29 -16.97
N VAL A 381 0.29 21.10 -17.97
CA VAL A 381 0.79 22.21 -18.79
C VAL A 381 -0.33 22.60 -19.74
N SER A 382 -0.89 23.80 -19.56
CA SER A 382 -2.01 24.34 -20.38
C SER A 382 -1.56 25.26 -21.52
N ASN A 383 -0.31 25.74 -21.48
CA ASN A 383 0.34 26.44 -22.57
C ASN A 383 1.85 26.14 -22.52
N PRO A 384 2.33 25.13 -23.25
CA PRO A 384 3.75 24.78 -23.24
C PRO A 384 4.57 25.90 -23.91
N MET A 385 5.58 26.37 -23.22
CA MET A 385 6.54 27.29 -23.83
C MET A 385 7.33 26.52 -24.91
N ALA A 386 7.32 27.00 -26.13
CA ALA A 386 8.23 26.52 -27.16
C ALA A 386 9.66 26.86 -26.74
N ILE A 387 10.31 25.98 -26.00
CA ILE A 387 11.74 26.07 -25.71
C ILE A 387 12.43 25.89 -27.07
N GLY A 388 12.73 27.01 -27.72
CA GLY A 388 13.63 27.03 -28.87
C GLY A 388 14.96 26.45 -28.40
N ARG A 389 15.19 25.15 -28.70
CA ARG A 389 16.46 24.49 -28.43
C ARG A 389 17.54 25.15 -29.29
N ARG A 390 18.03 26.31 -28.87
CA ARG A 390 19.33 26.81 -29.23
C ARG A 390 20.28 26.60 -28.05
N PHE A 391 20.52 25.37 -27.70
CA PHE A 391 21.82 25.02 -27.15
C PHE A 391 22.80 25.06 -28.32
N ALA A 392 23.52 26.19 -28.47
CA ALA A 392 24.70 26.17 -29.29
C ALA A 392 25.60 25.05 -28.78
N ARG A 393 25.89 24.06 -29.61
CA ARG A 393 26.90 23.03 -29.26
C ARG A 393 28.19 23.79 -28.94
N PRO A 394 28.81 23.58 -27.79
CA PRO A 394 30.11 24.16 -27.52
C PRO A 394 31.07 23.62 -28.60
N GLU A 395 31.71 24.50 -29.31
CA GLU A 395 32.66 24.16 -30.40
C GLU A 395 33.94 23.49 -29.92
N LYS A 396 34.12 23.33 -28.61
CA LYS A 396 35.30 22.65 -28.04
C LYS A 396 34.86 21.75 -26.89
N TYR A 397 35.12 20.46 -27.03
CA TYR A 397 35.13 19.53 -25.92
C TYR A 397 36.39 19.78 -25.09
N LEU A 398 36.25 20.01 -23.80
CA LEU A 398 37.37 19.87 -22.88
C LEU A 398 37.83 18.41 -22.87
N THR A 399 38.99 18.12 -23.43
CA THR A 399 39.70 16.85 -23.25
C THR A 399 40.35 16.91 -21.86
N ILE A 400 39.93 16.03 -20.95
CA ILE A 400 40.57 15.79 -19.67
C ILE A 400 41.62 14.70 -19.89
#